data_a11bcfe9ce7e070f118593f47964dda6
#
_entry.id   a11bcfe9ce7e070f118593f47964dda6
#
_cell.length_a   1.000
_cell.length_b   1.000
_cell.length_c   1.000
_cell.angle_alpha   90.00
_cell.angle_beta   90.00
_cell.angle_gamma   90.00
#
_symmetry.space_group_name_H-M   'P 1'
#
loop_
_entity.id
_entity.type
_entity.pdbx_description
1 polymer ?
#
loop_
_entity_poly.entity_id
_entity_poly.type
_entity_poly.pdbx_seq_one_letter_code
_entity_poly.pdbx_strand_id
1 'polypeptide(L)'
;MSDPAGFPAEFERIEAAVDAGQTDLRALGFWRLLAKVKTDPVLAHHWAEHAGRIDRKAFEARARLRVPVWVGNGVLAVGMLLGAAAVAVALTTDSGTVAGLALVFAALDWSVSFHVPAHWLVGRLEGMRFLAYFVRDLIPPVPGLKIDYATYLRVEPEARAWMHASGAIASKIGPFLALAFWPASGAPGWAAWAIAGYGLLIIGTDVFISTRKSDWKRYRREMRIARVQAANR
;
A
#
# COMPACT_ATOMS: atom_id res chain seq x y z
N MET A 1 4.10 -26.18 18.56
CA MET A 1 4.78 -26.45 17.28
C MET A 1 3.73 -26.92 16.30
N SER A 2 3.54 -26.23 15.16
CA SER A 2 2.63 -26.68 14.10
C SER A 2 3.34 -27.80 13.35
N ASP A 3 2.63 -28.93 13.15
CA ASP A 3 3.16 -30.06 12.40
C ASP A 3 3.45 -29.65 10.93
N PRO A 4 4.72 -29.63 10.48
CA PRO A 4 5.05 -29.30 9.10
C PRO A 4 4.47 -30.29 8.08
N ALA A 5 4.16 -31.50 8.51
CA ALA A 5 3.59 -32.56 7.66
C ALA A 5 2.15 -32.25 7.22
N GLY A 6 1.43 -31.37 7.92
CA GLY A 6 0.07 -30.96 7.54
C GLY A 6 -0.02 -29.85 6.49
N PHE A 7 1.06 -29.10 6.23
CA PHE A 7 1.03 -27.99 5.28
C PHE A 7 0.74 -28.38 3.83
N PRO A 8 1.32 -29.46 3.27
CA PRO A 8 1.02 -29.88 1.90
C PRO A 8 -0.47 -30.10 1.68
N ALA A 9 -1.09 -30.91 2.54
CA ALA A 9 -2.51 -31.25 2.43
C ALA A 9 -3.42 -30.00 2.58
N GLU A 10 -3.06 -29.04 3.46
CA GLU A 10 -3.81 -27.79 3.60
C GLU A 10 -3.69 -26.92 2.36
N PHE A 11 -2.52 -26.77 1.75
CA PHE A 11 -2.33 -26.02 0.50
C PHE A 11 -3.07 -26.67 -0.66
N GLU A 12 -2.97 -28.00 -0.84
CA GLU A 12 -3.66 -28.75 -1.87
C GLU A 12 -5.19 -28.62 -1.74
N ARG A 13 -5.72 -28.75 -0.53
CA ARG A 13 -7.15 -28.57 -0.25
C ARG A 13 -7.63 -27.16 -0.64
N ILE A 14 -6.85 -26.13 -0.28
CA ILE A 14 -7.20 -24.74 -0.58
C ILE A 14 -7.11 -24.50 -2.09
N GLU A 15 -6.08 -25.02 -2.76
CA GLU A 15 -5.93 -24.87 -4.21
C GLU A 15 -7.07 -25.56 -4.95
N ALA A 16 -7.44 -26.78 -4.58
CA ALA A 16 -8.57 -27.49 -5.15
C ALA A 16 -9.91 -26.73 -4.97
N ALA A 17 -10.11 -26.12 -3.80
CA ALA A 17 -11.29 -25.29 -3.55
C ALA A 17 -11.30 -24.03 -4.44
N VAL A 18 -10.15 -23.40 -4.66
CA VAL A 18 -10.03 -22.24 -5.56
C VAL A 18 -10.27 -22.68 -7.03
N ASP A 19 -9.75 -23.81 -7.45
CA ASP A 19 -9.99 -24.36 -8.79
C ASP A 19 -11.46 -24.75 -9.00
N ALA A 20 -12.17 -25.11 -7.92
CA ALA A 20 -13.64 -25.32 -7.91
C ALA A 20 -14.45 -24.00 -7.81
N GLY A 21 -13.80 -22.82 -7.90
CA GLY A 21 -14.47 -21.52 -7.93
C GLY A 21 -14.66 -20.85 -6.55
N GLN A 22 -14.18 -21.43 -5.45
CA GLN A 22 -14.25 -20.81 -4.13
C GLN A 22 -13.10 -19.81 -3.97
N THR A 23 -13.36 -18.52 -4.22
CA THR A 23 -12.30 -17.50 -4.23
C THR A 23 -12.12 -16.73 -2.93
N ASP A 24 -12.92 -17.02 -1.88
CA ASP A 24 -12.75 -16.40 -0.55
C ASP A 24 -11.63 -17.09 0.24
N LEU A 25 -10.40 -16.67 -0.01
CA LEU A 25 -9.21 -17.16 0.67
C LEU A 25 -9.28 -17.03 2.20
N ARG A 26 -10.10 -16.10 2.72
CA ARG A 26 -10.28 -15.95 4.16
C ARG A 26 -11.14 -17.07 4.73
N ALA A 27 -12.24 -17.38 4.09
CA ALA A 27 -13.12 -18.48 4.47
C ALA A 27 -12.40 -19.83 4.37
N LEU A 28 -11.56 -20.00 3.34
CA LEU A 28 -10.73 -21.21 3.15
C LEU A 28 -9.60 -21.36 4.16
N GLY A 29 -9.32 -20.36 5.00
CA GLY A 29 -8.27 -20.41 6.00
C GLY A 29 -6.86 -20.10 5.49
N PHE A 30 -6.69 -19.74 4.23
CA PHE A 30 -5.41 -19.46 3.57
C PHE A 30 -4.54 -18.46 4.34
N TRP A 31 -5.12 -17.35 4.83
CA TRP A 31 -4.35 -16.35 5.57
C TRP A 31 -3.88 -16.83 6.94
N ARG A 32 -4.59 -17.78 7.55
CA ARG A 32 -4.15 -18.44 8.80
C ARG A 32 -2.98 -19.38 8.55
N LEU A 33 -3.05 -20.16 7.46
CA LEU A 33 -1.97 -21.02 7.02
C LEU A 33 -0.70 -20.20 6.72
N LEU A 34 -0.82 -19.12 5.93
CA LEU A 34 0.30 -18.22 5.64
C LEU A 34 0.88 -17.54 6.87
N ALA A 35 0.06 -17.23 7.88
CA ALA A 35 0.56 -16.65 9.12
C ALA A 35 1.50 -17.62 9.87
N LYS A 36 1.23 -18.92 9.82
CA LYS A 36 2.11 -19.97 10.37
C LYS A 36 3.39 -20.12 9.53
N VAL A 37 3.23 -20.22 8.21
CA VAL A 37 4.36 -20.37 7.25
C VAL A 37 5.34 -19.20 7.38
N LYS A 38 4.86 -17.99 7.56
CA LYS A 38 5.69 -16.78 7.67
C LYS A 38 6.56 -16.70 8.93
N THR A 39 6.29 -17.50 9.97
CA THR A 39 7.12 -17.49 11.18
C THR A 39 8.46 -18.20 11.02
N ASP A 40 8.61 -18.99 9.96
CA ASP A 40 9.82 -19.70 9.60
C ASP A 40 10.27 -19.26 8.19
N PRO A 41 11.49 -18.71 8.02
CA PRO A 41 11.98 -18.25 6.73
C PRO A 41 12.16 -19.39 5.71
N VAL A 42 12.52 -20.60 6.15
CA VAL A 42 12.67 -21.77 5.29
C VAL A 42 11.31 -22.20 4.74
N LEU A 43 10.31 -22.29 5.60
CA LEU A 43 8.94 -22.60 5.18
C LEU A 43 8.36 -21.50 4.29
N ALA A 44 8.59 -20.22 4.61
CA ALA A 44 8.13 -19.11 3.79
C ALA A 44 8.71 -19.17 2.37
N HIS A 45 9.99 -19.47 2.24
CA HIS A 45 10.65 -19.64 0.95
C HIS A 45 10.13 -20.87 0.20
N HIS A 46 10.02 -22.01 0.87
CA HIS A 46 9.56 -23.27 0.29
C HIS A 46 8.13 -23.16 -0.29
N TRP A 47 7.22 -22.56 0.48
CA TRP A 47 5.80 -22.44 0.09
C TRP A 47 5.48 -21.20 -0.74
N ALA A 48 6.45 -20.35 -1.05
CA ALA A 48 6.25 -19.07 -1.74
C ALA A 48 5.52 -19.22 -3.08
N GLU A 49 6.00 -20.13 -3.94
CA GLU A 49 5.39 -20.34 -5.26
C GLU A 49 3.96 -20.90 -5.18
N HIS A 50 3.75 -21.88 -4.30
CA HIS A 50 2.43 -22.48 -4.13
C HIS A 50 1.43 -21.46 -3.59
N ALA A 51 1.81 -20.72 -2.55
CA ALA A 51 0.99 -19.66 -1.99
C ALA A 51 0.70 -18.54 -3.02
N GLY A 52 1.73 -18.15 -3.78
CA GLY A 52 1.60 -17.14 -4.85
C GLY A 52 0.63 -17.59 -5.97
N ARG A 53 0.68 -18.87 -6.35
CA ARG A 53 -0.22 -19.43 -7.36
C ARG A 53 -1.68 -19.42 -6.89
N ILE A 54 -1.96 -19.88 -5.68
CA ILE A 54 -3.31 -19.87 -5.09
C ILE A 54 -3.85 -18.44 -4.99
N ASP A 55 -3.06 -17.51 -4.46
CA ASP A 55 -3.45 -16.11 -4.28
C ASP A 55 -3.71 -15.42 -5.63
N ARG A 56 -2.92 -15.74 -6.66
CA ARG A 56 -3.10 -15.22 -8.02
C ARG A 56 -4.38 -15.76 -8.65
N LYS A 57 -4.62 -17.08 -8.62
CA LYS A 57 -5.85 -17.69 -9.14
C LYS A 57 -7.09 -17.07 -8.51
N ALA A 58 -7.14 -16.97 -7.20
CA ALA A 58 -8.26 -16.38 -6.48
C ALA A 58 -8.46 -14.88 -6.81
N PHE A 59 -7.34 -14.13 -6.97
CA PHE A 59 -7.39 -12.74 -7.38
C PHE A 59 -7.93 -12.59 -8.80
N GLU A 60 -7.43 -13.37 -9.76
CA GLU A 60 -7.84 -13.32 -11.17
C GLU A 60 -9.32 -13.64 -11.35
N ALA A 61 -9.84 -14.57 -10.57
CA ALA A 61 -11.27 -14.92 -10.59
C ALA A 61 -12.18 -13.82 -10.00
N ARG A 62 -11.69 -13.00 -9.07
CA ARG A 62 -12.49 -11.96 -8.38
C ARG A 62 -12.37 -10.57 -8.96
N ALA A 63 -11.18 -10.21 -9.45
CA ALA A 63 -10.89 -8.84 -9.85
C ALA A 63 -11.50 -8.51 -11.22
N ARG A 64 -12.59 -7.75 -11.23
CA ARG A 64 -13.31 -7.35 -12.44
C ARG A 64 -12.58 -6.26 -13.23
N LEU A 65 -11.97 -5.30 -12.54
CA LEU A 65 -11.21 -4.19 -13.14
C LEU A 65 -9.75 -4.32 -12.73
N ARG A 66 -8.91 -4.58 -13.71
CA ARG A 66 -7.44 -4.69 -13.55
C ARG A 66 -6.77 -3.84 -14.60
N VAL A 67 -5.77 -3.06 -14.19
CA VAL A 67 -4.91 -2.34 -15.11
C VAL A 67 -3.45 -2.71 -14.88
N PRO A 68 -2.63 -2.76 -15.92
CA PRO A 68 -1.19 -3.01 -15.78
C PRO A 68 -0.55 -2.02 -14.81
N VAL A 69 0.47 -2.47 -14.08
CA VAL A 69 1.16 -1.64 -13.08
C VAL A 69 1.69 -0.33 -13.67
N TRP A 70 2.23 -0.38 -14.89
CA TRP A 70 2.76 0.80 -15.56
C TRP A 70 1.67 1.84 -15.90
N VAL A 71 0.44 1.39 -16.24
CA VAL A 71 -0.70 2.29 -16.47
C VAL A 71 -1.11 2.97 -15.16
N GLY A 72 -1.26 2.20 -14.07
CA GLY A 72 -1.62 2.77 -12.77
C GLY A 72 -0.57 3.75 -12.26
N ASN A 73 0.72 3.40 -12.37
CA ASN A 73 1.81 4.32 -12.03
C ASN A 73 1.81 5.56 -12.94
N GLY A 74 1.52 5.42 -14.23
CA GLY A 74 1.40 6.55 -15.16
C GLY A 74 0.31 7.54 -14.76
N VAL A 75 -0.88 7.04 -14.39
CA VAL A 75 -1.99 7.88 -13.90
C VAL A 75 -1.58 8.64 -12.63
N LEU A 76 -0.93 7.96 -11.68
CA LEU A 76 -0.48 8.60 -10.44
C LEU A 76 0.68 9.58 -10.68
N ALA A 77 1.56 9.31 -11.66
CA ALA A 77 2.59 10.25 -12.08
C ALA A 77 1.98 11.54 -12.68
N VAL A 78 0.91 11.42 -13.46
CA VAL A 78 0.16 12.59 -13.92
C VAL A 78 -0.41 13.38 -12.74
N GLY A 79 -0.98 12.70 -11.72
CA GLY A 79 -1.38 13.38 -10.49
C GLY A 79 -0.22 14.15 -9.86
N MET A 80 0.94 13.51 -9.66
CA MET A 80 2.12 14.19 -9.11
C MET A 80 2.50 15.45 -9.91
N LEU A 81 2.43 15.38 -11.23
CA LEU A 81 2.72 16.52 -12.11
C LEU A 81 1.65 17.62 -11.99
N LEU A 82 0.38 17.25 -11.83
CA LEU A 82 -0.70 18.23 -11.60
C LEU A 82 -0.51 18.96 -10.26
N GLY A 83 -0.12 18.26 -9.21
CA GLY A 83 0.25 18.89 -7.94
C GLY A 83 1.43 19.84 -8.09
N ALA A 84 2.48 19.44 -8.82
CA ALA A 84 3.62 20.31 -9.12
C ALA A 84 3.23 21.54 -9.96
N ALA A 85 2.37 21.36 -10.95
CA ALA A 85 1.83 22.47 -11.74
C ALA A 85 1.00 23.44 -10.86
N ALA A 86 0.21 22.92 -9.93
CA ALA A 86 -0.53 23.74 -8.98
C ALA A 86 0.41 24.55 -8.08
N VAL A 87 1.52 23.97 -7.61
CA VAL A 87 2.56 24.73 -6.89
C VAL A 87 3.15 25.81 -7.77
N ALA A 88 3.45 25.54 -9.05
CA ALA A 88 3.96 26.54 -9.97
C ALA A 88 2.95 27.69 -10.16
N VAL A 89 1.65 27.39 -10.30
CA VAL A 89 0.59 28.40 -10.31
C VAL A 89 0.59 29.22 -9.02
N ALA A 90 0.71 28.59 -7.87
CA ALA A 90 0.74 29.29 -6.59
C ALA A 90 1.91 30.25 -6.45
N LEU A 91 3.06 29.93 -7.06
CA LEU A 91 4.28 30.73 -7.01
C LEU A 91 4.30 31.88 -8.03
N THR A 92 3.45 31.83 -9.08
CA THR A 92 3.50 32.78 -10.19
C THR A 92 2.27 33.68 -10.32
N THR A 93 1.16 33.34 -9.62
CA THR A 93 -0.06 34.13 -9.68
C THR A 93 -0.01 35.35 -8.73
N ASP A 94 -0.57 36.47 -9.17
CA ASP A 94 -0.73 37.67 -8.33
C ASP A 94 -1.95 37.56 -7.38
N SER A 95 -2.82 36.56 -7.61
CA SER A 95 -4.02 36.34 -6.79
C SER A 95 -3.72 35.44 -5.59
N GLY A 96 -3.67 35.99 -4.38
CA GLY A 96 -3.48 35.22 -3.16
C GLY A 96 -4.51 34.12 -2.98
N THR A 97 -5.78 34.32 -3.38
CA THR A 97 -6.82 33.28 -3.30
C THR A 97 -6.51 32.12 -4.23
N VAL A 98 -6.10 32.39 -5.48
CA VAL A 98 -5.71 31.35 -6.44
C VAL A 98 -4.48 30.59 -5.93
N ALA A 99 -3.48 31.31 -5.42
CA ALA A 99 -2.31 30.70 -4.81
C ALA A 99 -2.68 29.76 -3.65
N GLY A 100 -3.57 30.21 -2.76
CA GLY A 100 -4.04 29.39 -1.64
C GLY A 100 -4.77 28.13 -2.07
N LEU A 101 -5.71 28.23 -3.02
CA LEU A 101 -6.44 27.08 -3.55
C LEU A 101 -5.52 26.11 -4.29
N ALA A 102 -4.53 26.61 -5.04
CA ALA A 102 -3.57 25.79 -5.75
C ALA A 102 -2.68 24.98 -4.78
N LEU A 103 -2.22 25.58 -3.69
CA LEU A 103 -1.46 24.85 -2.66
C LEU A 103 -2.31 23.81 -1.93
N VAL A 104 -3.56 24.12 -1.61
CA VAL A 104 -4.49 23.15 -1.01
C VAL A 104 -4.73 21.96 -1.97
N PHE A 105 -4.94 22.24 -3.26
CA PHE A 105 -5.05 21.19 -4.26
C PHE A 105 -3.80 20.33 -4.32
N ALA A 106 -2.60 20.93 -4.38
CA ALA A 106 -1.34 20.18 -4.37
C ALA A 106 -1.19 19.28 -3.13
N ALA A 107 -1.58 19.79 -1.95
CA ALA A 107 -1.53 19.02 -0.70
C ALA A 107 -2.45 17.79 -0.74
N LEU A 108 -3.68 17.94 -1.23
CA LEU A 108 -4.66 16.86 -1.37
C LEU A 108 -4.21 15.86 -2.44
N ASP A 109 -3.81 16.33 -3.61
CA ASP A 109 -3.38 15.49 -4.72
C ASP A 109 -2.14 14.66 -4.36
N TRP A 110 -1.10 15.28 -3.80
CA TRP A 110 0.13 14.59 -3.42
C TRP A 110 -0.07 13.58 -2.30
N SER A 111 -1.02 13.80 -1.38
CA SER A 111 -1.33 12.81 -0.36
C SER A 111 -1.94 11.52 -0.94
N VAL A 112 -2.59 11.61 -2.11
CA VAL A 112 -3.16 10.47 -2.83
C VAL A 112 -2.16 9.89 -3.83
N SER A 113 -1.57 10.75 -4.67
CA SER A 113 -0.72 10.34 -5.79
C SER A 113 0.63 9.76 -5.36
N PHE A 114 1.17 10.12 -4.18
CA PHE A 114 2.40 9.54 -3.64
C PHE A 114 2.20 8.17 -2.97
N HIS A 115 1.00 7.88 -2.45
CA HIS A 115 0.76 6.73 -1.58
C HIS A 115 1.11 5.39 -2.23
N VAL A 116 0.45 5.04 -3.32
CA VAL A 116 0.63 3.72 -3.94
C VAL A 116 1.96 3.59 -4.67
N PRO A 117 2.48 4.62 -5.38
CA PRO A 117 3.83 4.56 -5.95
C PRO A 117 4.94 4.36 -4.91
N ALA A 118 4.79 4.88 -3.68
CA ALA A 118 5.75 4.60 -2.62
C ALA A 118 5.79 3.12 -2.24
N HIS A 119 4.65 2.46 -2.10
CA HIS A 119 4.59 1.00 -1.91
C HIS A 119 5.25 0.26 -3.05
N TRP A 120 4.96 0.66 -4.29
CA TRP A 120 5.54 0.05 -5.46
C TRP A 120 7.06 0.22 -5.50
N LEU A 121 7.54 1.43 -5.28
CA LEU A 121 8.99 1.74 -5.33
C LEU A 121 9.76 0.94 -4.29
N VAL A 122 9.38 1.05 -3.01
CA VAL A 122 10.05 0.33 -1.92
C VAL A 122 9.95 -1.18 -2.14
N GLY A 123 8.78 -1.69 -2.50
CA GLY A 123 8.63 -3.12 -2.78
C GLY A 123 9.50 -3.61 -3.95
N ARG A 124 9.63 -2.80 -5.01
CA ARG A 124 10.52 -3.13 -6.15
C ARG A 124 12.00 -3.15 -5.77
N LEU A 125 12.42 -2.18 -4.96
CA LEU A 125 13.80 -2.12 -4.45
C LEU A 125 14.15 -3.34 -3.59
N GLU A 126 13.15 -3.86 -2.86
CA GLU A 126 13.27 -5.06 -2.03
C GLU A 126 13.03 -6.38 -2.81
N GLY A 127 12.88 -6.34 -4.13
CA GLY A 127 12.70 -7.55 -4.97
C GLY A 127 11.27 -8.05 -5.10
N MET A 128 10.27 -7.36 -4.57
CA MET A 128 8.87 -7.74 -4.72
C MET A 128 8.36 -7.44 -6.12
N ARG A 129 7.48 -8.30 -6.64
CA ARG A 129 6.74 -8.07 -7.88
C ARG A 129 5.32 -7.62 -7.58
N PHE A 130 4.76 -6.83 -8.49
CA PHE A 130 3.37 -6.39 -8.44
C PHE A 130 2.67 -6.82 -9.72
N LEU A 131 1.45 -7.32 -9.60
CA LEU A 131 0.74 -7.94 -10.71
C LEU A 131 -0.13 -6.93 -11.47
N ALA A 132 -0.90 -6.13 -10.76
CA ALA A 132 -1.85 -5.19 -11.35
C ALA A 132 -2.32 -4.15 -10.32
N TYR A 133 -2.77 -3.01 -10.82
CA TYR A 133 -3.73 -2.20 -10.07
C TYR A 133 -5.13 -2.77 -10.23
N PHE A 134 -5.96 -2.62 -9.20
CA PHE A 134 -7.36 -3.06 -9.22
C PHE A 134 -8.22 -2.16 -8.34
N VAL A 135 -9.51 -2.12 -8.60
CA VAL A 135 -10.46 -1.44 -7.73
C VAL A 135 -10.91 -2.42 -6.67
N ARG A 136 -10.60 -2.11 -5.41
CA ARG A 136 -10.93 -2.99 -4.27
C ARG A 136 -12.37 -2.85 -3.84
N ASP A 137 -12.84 -1.62 -3.72
CA ASP A 137 -14.19 -1.25 -3.31
C ASP A 137 -14.75 -0.29 -4.37
N LEU A 138 -16.03 -0.44 -4.73
CA LEU A 138 -16.62 0.39 -5.80
C LEU A 138 -17.13 1.73 -5.28
N ILE A 139 -17.47 1.83 -3.99
CA ILE A 139 -18.01 3.04 -3.38
C ILE A 139 -17.45 3.19 -1.96
N PRO A 140 -16.57 4.17 -1.73
CA PRO A 140 -15.80 4.91 -2.73
C PRO A 140 -14.79 4.01 -3.45
N PRO A 141 -14.41 4.32 -4.70
CA PRO A 141 -13.44 3.53 -5.44
C PRO A 141 -12.07 3.65 -4.77
N VAL A 142 -11.59 2.55 -4.20
CA VAL A 142 -10.28 2.49 -3.56
C VAL A 142 -9.32 1.71 -4.44
N PRO A 143 -8.31 2.36 -5.03
CA PRO A 143 -7.32 1.65 -5.81
C PRO A 143 -6.49 0.74 -4.89
N GLY A 144 -6.25 -0.46 -5.36
CA GLY A 144 -5.35 -1.41 -4.72
C GLY A 144 -4.23 -1.79 -5.66
N LEU A 145 -3.06 -2.08 -5.11
CA LEU A 145 -1.93 -2.63 -5.83
C LEU A 145 -1.74 -4.10 -5.41
N LYS A 146 -1.89 -5.01 -6.36
CA LYS A 146 -1.77 -6.44 -6.10
C LYS A 146 -0.32 -6.85 -6.07
N ILE A 147 0.14 -7.33 -4.92
CA ILE A 147 1.48 -7.87 -4.72
C ILE A 147 1.49 -9.34 -5.19
N ASP A 148 2.56 -9.76 -5.85
CA ASP A 148 2.83 -11.17 -6.13
C ASP A 148 3.32 -11.85 -4.85
N TYR A 149 2.49 -12.73 -4.29
CA TYR A 149 2.80 -13.39 -3.03
C TYR A 149 3.99 -14.35 -3.12
N ALA A 150 4.31 -14.88 -4.31
CA ALA A 150 5.50 -15.71 -4.51
C ALA A 150 6.79 -14.91 -4.20
N THR A 151 6.90 -13.69 -4.72
CA THR A 151 8.04 -12.83 -4.43
C THR A 151 7.97 -12.22 -3.04
N TYR A 152 6.77 -11.83 -2.58
CA TYR A 152 6.57 -11.23 -1.26
C TYR A 152 7.03 -12.13 -0.11
N LEU A 153 6.77 -13.45 -0.18
CA LEU A 153 7.16 -14.39 0.88
C LEU A 153 8.66 -14.64 0.94
N ARG A 154 9.39 -14.40 -0.16
CA ARG A 154 10.85 -14.56 -0.23
C ARG A 154 11.62 -13.39 0.32
N VAL A 155 10.96 -12.23 0.47
CA VAL A 155 11.58 -11.03 1.02
C VAL A 155 11.54 -11.06 2.55
N GLU A 156 12.57 -10.52 3.19
CA GLU A 156 12.65 -10.44 4.66
C GLU A 156 11.45 -9.69 5.25
N PRO A 157 10.96 -10.10 6.45
CA PRO A 157 9.78 -9.49 7.06
C PRO A 157 9.92 -7.99 7.33
N GLU A 158 11.12 -7.51 7.65
CA GLU A 158 11.40 -6.08 7.86
C GLU A 158 11.21 -5.27 6.58
N ALA A 159 11.74 -5.76 5.46
CA ALA A 159 11.57 -5.13 4.15
C ALA A 159 10.09 -5.10 3.72
N ARG A 160 9.34 -6.20 3.98
CA ARG A 160 7.89 -6.23 3.79
C ARG A 160 7.17 -5.21 4.66
N ALA A 161 7.60 -5.04 5.90
CA ALA A 161 7.05 -4.04 6.80
C ALA A 161 7.27 -2.62 6.25
N TRP A 162 8.49 -2.28 5.87
CA TRP A 162 8.80 -0.96 5.32
C TRP A 162 8.07 -0.68 4.01
N MET A 163 7.88 -1.67 3.15
CA MET A 163 7.03 -1.52 1.97
C MET A 163 5.60 -1.12 2.37
N HIS A 164 5.02 -1.71 3.42
CA HIS A 164 3.70 -1.30 3.91
C HIS A 164 3.69 0.09 4.55
N ALA A 165 4.76 0.49 5.26
CA ALA A 165 4.82 1.82 5.87
C ALA A 165 5.02 2.94 4.85
N SER A 166 5.70 2.67 3.74
CA SER A 166 6.12 3.68 2.77
C SER A 166 4.97 4.49 2.19
N GLY A 167 3.85 3.86 1.84
CA GLY A 167 2.67 4.58 1.35
C GLY A 167 2.04 5.47 2.41
N ALA A 168 1.91 4.94 3.65
CA ALA A 168 1.40 5.73 4.75
C ALA A 168 2.29 6.95 5.07
N ILE A 169 3.61 6.81 4.96
CA ILE A 169 4.56 7.93 5.13
C ILE A 169 4.42 8.91 3.97
N ALA A 170 4.44 8.43 2.73
CA ALA A 170 4.40 9.26 1.55
C ALA A 170 3.13 10.13 1.48
N SER A 171 1.97 9.60 1.86
CA SER A 171 0.73 10.37 1.91
C SER A 171 0.77 11.53 2.93
N LYS A 172 1.61 11.45 3.96
CA LYS A 172 1.79 12.54 4.92
C LYS A 172 2.84 13.55 4.48
N ILE A 173 3.82 13.13 3.70
CA ILE A 173 4.81 14.05 3.14
C ILE A 173 4.15 15.06 2.20
N GLY A 174 3.17 14.64 1.39
CA GLY A 174 2.51 15.49 0.38
C GLY A 174 2.01 16.84 0.92
N PRO A 175 1.15 16.88 1.96
CA PRO A 175 0.66 18.14 2.52
C PRO A 175 1.77 19.04 3.07
N PHE A 176 2.74 18.46 3.77
CA PHE A 176 3.83 19.27 4.34
C PHE A 176 4.81 19.76 3.26
N LEU A 177 4.97 19.00 2.18
CA LEU A 177 5.72 19.46 1.01
C LEU A 177 5.01 20.63 0.34
N ALA A 178 3.68 20.57 0.14
CA ALA A 178 2.92 21.71 -0.38
C ALA A 178 2.99 22.93 0.55
N LEU A 179 2.90 22.71 1.86
CA LEU A 179 3.02 23.76 2.88
C LEU A 179 4.39 24.47 2.84
N ALA A 180 5.45 23.76 2.50
CA ALA A 180 6.80 24.34 2.41
C ALA A 180 6.92 25.44 1.34
N PHE A 181 6.03 25.47 0.32
CA PHE A 181 5.96 26.49 -0.70
C PHE A 181 5.11 27.71 -0.28
N TRP A 182 4.33 27.62 0.79
CA TRP A 182 3.46 28.69 1.23
C TRP A 182 4.18 30.05 1.43
N PRO A 183 5.36 30.14 2.07
CA PRO A 183 5.99 31.44 2.33
C PRO A 183 6.39 32.20 1.06
N ALA A 184 6.61 31.47 -0.04
CA ALA A 184 7.03 32.03 -1.33
C ALA A 184 5.84 32.28 -2.29
N SER A 185 4.62 31.87 -1.95
CA SER A 185 3.50 31.83 -2.87
C SER A 185 2.56 33.04 -2.82
N GLY A 186 2.71 33.96 -1.86
CA GLY A 186 1.73 35.02 -1.64
C GLY A 186 0.34 34.53 -1.18
N ALA A 187 0.17 33.24 -0.91
CA ALA A 187 -1.08 32.67 -0.45
C ALA A 187 -1.45 33.17 0.96
N PRO A 188 -2.75 33.43 1.23
CA PRO A 188 -3.20 33.92 2.54
C PRO A 188 -3.04 32.86 3.62
N GLY A 189 -2.96 33.30 4.89
CA GLY A 189 -2.72 32.43 6.04
C GLY A 189 -3.73 31.27 6.22
N TRP A 190 -4.99 31.45 5.75
CA TRP A 190 -5.98 30.38 5.81
C TRP A 190 -5.53 29.12 5.04
N ALA A 191 -4.82 29.27 3.94
CA ALA A 191 -4.32 28.14 3.15
C ALA A 191 -3.28 27.33 3.93
N ALA A 192 -2.35 28.00 4.62
CA ALA A 192 -1.38 27.34 5.48
C ALA A 192 -2.07 26.55 6.61
N TRP A 193 -3.06 27.16 7.27
CA TRP A 193 -3.83 26.49 8.32
C TRP A 193 -4.65 25.30 7.79
N ALA A 194 -5.26 25.43 6.61
CA ALA A 194 -6.00 24.34 5.97
C ALA A 194 -5.08 23.15 5.64
N ILE A 195 -3.92 23.41 5.04
CA ILE A 195 -2.94 22.36 4.69
C ILE A 195 -2.36 21.71 5.95
N ALA A 196 -1.94 22.51 6.93
CA ALA A 196 -1.40 22.00 8.20
C ALA A 196 -2.46 21.18 8.95
N GLY A 197 -3.70 21.69 9.06
CA GLY A 197 -4.81 21.00 9.67
C GLY A 197 -5.13 19.68 8.99
N TYR A 198 -5.14 19.64 7.65
CA TYR A 198 -5.30 18.42 6.86
C TYR A 198 -4.15 17.42 7.11
N GLY A 199 -2.90 17.88 7.06
CA GLY A 199 -1.73 17.04 7.35
C GLY A 199 -1.78 16.41 8.73
N LEU A 200 -2.14 17.19 9.77
CA LEU A 200 -2.31 16.69 11.13
C LEU A 200 -3.50 15.74 11.26
N LEU A 201 -4.60 16.02 10.56
CA LEU A 201 -5.79 15.15 10.54
C LEU A 201 -5.47 13.76 9.99
N ILE A 202 -4.77 13.66 8.86
CA ILE A 202 -4.41 12.36 8.29
C ILE A 202 -3.39 11.60 9.13
N ILE A 203 -2.52 12.28 9.88
CA ILE A 203 -1.67 11.65 10.89
C ILE A 203 -2.54 11.13 12.05
N GLY A 204 -3.41 11.98 12.59
CA GLY A 204 -4.30 11.61 13.69
C GLY A 204 -5.20 10.42 13.34
N THR A 205 -5.81 10.42 12.15
CA THR A 205 -6.66 9.29 11.72
C THR A 205 -5.88 7.97 11.64
N ASP A 206 -4.63 7.98 11.22
CA ASP A 206 -3.79 6.76 11.20
C ASP A 206 -3.45 6.26 12.61
N VAL A 207 -3.27 7.16 13.57
CA VAL A 207 -2.95 6.81 14.95
C VAL A 207 -4.19 6.28 15.68
N PHE A 208 -5.30 7.03 15.61
CA PHE A 208 -6.50 6.77 16.44
C PHE A 208 -7.54 5.90 15.75
N ILE A 209 -7.70 6.00 14.41
CA ILE A 209 -8.75 5.31 13.65
C ILE A 209 -8.19 4.17 12.78
N SER A 210 -7.01 3.67 13.11
CA SER A 210 -6.35 2.62 12.35
C SER A 210 -7.22 1.36 12.20
N THR A 211 -7.76 1.13 11.00
CA THR A 211 -8.56 -0.07 10.69
C THR A 211 -7.68 -1.33 10.57
N ARG A 212 -8.32 -2.51 10.57
CA ARG A 212 -7.60 -3.79 10.35
C ARG A 212 -6.85 -3.86 9.00
N LYS A 213 -7.24 -3.03 8.02
CA LYS A 213 -6.65 -2.97 6.69
C LYS A 213 -5.57 -1.90 6.55
N SER A 214 -5.27 -1.11 7.61
CA SER A 214 -4.29 -0.02 7.54
C SER A 214 -2.87 -0.53 7.33
N ASP A 215 -2.06 0.26 6.65
CA ASP A 215 -0.66 -0.06 6.35
C ASP A 215 0.18 -0.17 7.61
N TRP A 216 -0.10 0.65 8.64
CA TRP A 216 0.56 0.56 9.94
C TRP A 216 0.28 -0.75 10.68
N LYS A 217 -0.92 -1.36 10.52
CA LYS A 217 -1.19 -2.69 11.09
C LYS A 217 -0.47 -3.79 10.32
N ARG A 218 -0.34 -3.62 9.00
CA ARG A 218 0.47 -4.54 8.18
C ARG A 218 1.95 -4.42 8.54
N TYR A 219 2.47 -3.19 8.66
CA TYR A 219 3.83 -2.92 9.14
C TYR A 219 4.09 -3.62 10.48
N ARG A 220 3.25 -3.36 11.50
CA ARG A 220 3.40 -3.96 12.83
C ARG A 220 3.31 -5.49 12.81
N ARG A 221 2.50 -6.05 11.93
CA ARG A 221 2.39 -7.51 11.76
C ARG A 221 3.68 -8.10 11.19
N GLU A 222 4.23 -7.53 10.12
CA GLU A 222 5.47 -8.03 9.52
C GLU A 222 6.67 -7.81 10.47
N MET A 223 6.74 -6.69 11.20
CA MET A 223 7.76 -6.47 12.23
C MET A 223 7.66 -7.47 13.40
N ARG A 224 6.45 -7.94 13.74
CA ARG A 224 6.29 -9.01 14.73
C ARG A 224 6.85 -10.32 14.19
N ILE A 225 6.62 -10.64 12.93
CA ILE A 225 7.20 -11.82 12.28
C ILE A 225 8.72 -11.74 12.28
N ALA A 226 9.30 -10.57 11.95
CA ALA A 226 10.75 -10.37 12.02
C ALA A 226 11.34 -10.68 13.39
N ARG A 227 10.68 -10.20 14.46
CA ARG A 227 11.11 -10.49 15.84
C ARG A 227 11.03 -11.98 16.19
N VAL A 228 9.97 -12.68 15.75
CA VAL A 228 9.83 -14.13 15.97
C VAL A 228 10.93 -14.88 15.23
N GLN A 229 11.20 -14.53 13.96
CA GLN A 229 12.27 -15.17 13.21
C GLN A 229 13.65 -14.91 13.81
N ALA A 230 13.91 -13.70 14.32
CA ALA A 230 15.16 -13.37 14.98
C ALA A 230 15.35 -14.15 16.30
N ALA A 231 14.27 -14.38 17.04
CA ALA A 231 14.32 -15.16 18.30
C ALA A 231 14.52 -16.67 18.07
N ASN A 232 14.26 -17.16 16.86
CA ASN A 232 14.40 -18.58 16.49
C ASN A 232 15.73 -18.90 15.79
N ARG A 233 16.57 -17.89 15.56
CA ARG A 233 17.96 -18.02 15.01
C ARG A 233 18.95 -18.21 16.13
#